data_214df1f4f2db623bca5bc94c566ccfd4
#
_entry.id   214df1f4f2db623bca5bc94c566ccfd4
#
_cell.length_a   1.000
_cell.length_b   1.000
_cell.length_c   1.000
_cell.angle_alpha   90.00
_cell.angle_beta   90.00
_cell.angle_gamma   90.00
#
_symmetry.space_group_name_H-M   'P 1'
#
loop_
_entity.id
_entity.type
_entity.pdbx_description
1 polymer ?
#
loop_
_entity_poly.entity_id
_entity_poly.type
_entity_poly.pdbx_seq_one_letter_code
_entity_poly.pdbx_strand_id
1 'polypeptide(L)'
;MFGYYISLALRSLRGTPILSSLMVAAIAVGVGASMTVLTLNYTMSQNALKHKDDVLFAVQLDSWDVNKAYKSKNEIPWQLTYRDAEALLRSDIPTRQVAMHRYGFTVEIENSAIRPFESHTRVTTRDFFALFDVPFIYGGTWEKSADSSPTQVVVLSKPTNDKLFSGQNSVGKTIKLNDEPYTVVGVIDTWEPSPKVYDVNNSPFDTVEELFIPFGLHRKLEIHSWGNTNGWDNADPQGYEEFLQSEYLWVQYWVELTTSEQKAHYENFLRAYIQQEKAQGRFERPLKFALSKPSEWLVLNEVLSDDNRILGWVSLAFLLVCIINAVALLLAKFLRKAPEAGVRRALGASRSAIFTQHLIESATIGIIGGVAGIFLAILGLSGIRYLAMGQIDTLPTMDWVMMVAAIGLAIVASLLAGFYPALKISQTNPSIYLKTQ
;
A
#
# COMPACT_ATOMS: atom_id res chain seq x y z
N MET A 1 -43.87 5.40 -10.89
CA MET A 1 -43.80 6.44 -9.86
C MET A 1 -42.38 6.93 -9.60
N PHE A 2 -41.39 6.05 -9.50
CA PHE A 2 -40.01 6.43 -9.20
C PHE A 2 -39.40 7.41 -10.24
N GLY A 3 -39.53 7.14 -11.54
CA GLY A 3 -39.06 8.03 -12.61
C GLY A 3 -39.70 9.44 -12.60
N TYR A 4 -40.93 9.54 -12.15
CA TYR A 4 -41.61 10.84 -11.96
C TYR A 4 -40.95 11.66 -10.84
N TYR A 5 -40.62 11.02 -9.70
CA TYR A 5 -39.94 11.71 -8.59
C TYR A 5 -38.53 12.15 -8.96
N ILE A 6 -37.79 11.35 -9.75
CA ILE A 6 -36.47 11.76 -10.26
C ILE A 6 -36.59 12.98 -11.18
N SER A 7 -37.56 12.99 -12.10
CA SER A 7 -37.81 14.15 -12.99
C SER A 7 -38.13 15.41 -12.18
N LEU A 8 -38.97 15.27 -11.13
CA LEU A 8 -39.27 16.34 -10.19
C LEU A 8 -38.03 16.81 -9.41
N ALA A 9 -37.20 15.91 -8.95
CA ALA A 9 -35.95 16.23 -8.26
C ALA A 9 -34.98 17.03 -9.17
N LEU A 10 -34.77 16.59 -10.40
CA LEU A 10 -33.95 17.31 -11.37
C LEU A 10 -34.49 18.71 -11.70
N ARG A 11 -35.82 18.86 -11.84
CA ARG A 11 -36.47 20.16 -12.05
C ARG A 11 -36.30 21.05 -10.82
N SER A 12 -36.41 20.48 -9.61
CA SER A 12 -36.19 21.17 -8.35
C SER A 12 -34.76 21.71 -8.22
N LEU A 13 -33.74 20.91 -8.62
CA LEU A 13 -32.33 21.33 -8.59
C LEU A 13 -32.08 22.53 -9.53
N ARG A 14 -32.70 22.53 -10.72
CA ARG A 14 -32.61 23.65 -11.67
C ARG A 14 -33.31 24.92 -11.18
N GLY A 15 -34.37 24.78 -10.38
CA GLY A 15 -35.11 25.92 -9.81
C GLY A 15 -34.40 26.67 -8.69
N THR A 16 -33.41 26.07 -8.08
CA THR A 16 -32.61 26.67 -6.99
C THR A 16 -31.10 26.37 -7.18
N PRO A 17 -30.48 26.90 -8.26
CA PRO A 17 -29.15 26.44 -8.69
C PRO A 17 -28.08 26.70 -7.65
N ILE A 18 -28.06 27.88 -7.01
CA ILE A 18 -27.01 28.23 -5.99
C ILE A 18 -27.09 27.30 -4.79
N LEU A 19 -28.30 27.10 -4.20
CA LEU A 19 -28.44 26.21 -3.05
C LEU A 19 -28.14 24.77 -3.42
N SER A 20 -28.57 24.34 -4.61
CA SER A 20 -28.31 22.96 -5.09
C SER A 20 -26.81 22.71 -5.33
N SER A 21 -26.09 23.68 -5.92
CA SER A 21 -24.64 23.56 -6.12
C SER A 21 -23.86 23.57 -4.81
N LEU A 22 -24.25 24.38 -3.84
CA LEU A 22 -23.62 24.38 -2.52
C LEU A 22 -23.82 23.05 -1.78
N MET A 23 -25.02 22.43 -1.89
CA MET A 23 -25.26 21.12 -1.29
C MET A 23 -24.45 20.02 -1.97
N VAL A 24 -24.42 20.02 -3.32
CA VAL A 24 -23.59 19.09 -4.10
C VAL A 24 -22.12 19.27 -3.72
N ALA A 25 -21.64 20.51 -3.64
CA ALA A 25 -20.25 20.80 -3.25
C ALA A 25 -19.94 20.32 -1.83
N ALA A 26 -20.82 20.56 -0.86
CA ALA A 26 -20.61 20.10 0.52
C ALA A 26 -20.52 18.57 0.61
N ILE A 27 -21.38 17.83 -0.09
CA ILE A 27 -21.33 16.37 -0.14
C ILE A 27 -20.08 15.90 -0.90
N ALA A 28 -19.76 16.52 -2.05
CA ALA A 28 -18.61 16.17 -2.86
C ALA A 28 -17.30 16.34 -2.09
N VAL A 29 -17.12 17.43 -1.37
CA VAL A 29 -15.91 17.69 -0.56
C VAL A 29 -15.83 16.71 0.61
N GLY A 30 -16.94 16.48 1.33
CA GLY A 30 -16.97 15.53 2.45
C GLY A 30 -16.66 14.10 2.00
N VAL A 31 -17.32 13.63 0.94
CA VAL A 31 -17.11 12.29 0.38
C VAL A 31 -15.73 12.19 -0.27
N GLY A 32 -15.30 13.20 -1.03
CA GLY A 32 -14.00 13.23 -1.69
C GLY A 32 -12.85 13.12 -0.71
N ALA A 33 -12.84 13.96 0.34
CA ALA A 33 -11.82 13.91 1.39
C ALA A 33 -11.83 12.57 2.14
N SER A 34 -13.01 12.08 2.52
CA SER A 34 -13.14 10.78 3.20
C SER A 34 -12.67 9.62 2.33
N MET A 35 -13.04 9.61 1.05
CA MET A 35 -12.62 8.55 0.13
C MET A 35 -11.12 8.60 -0.19
N THR A 36 -10.50 9.78 -0.25
CA THR A 36 -9.04 9.90 -0.38
C THR A 36 -8.33 9.18 0.79
N VAL A 37 -8.72 9.48 2.02
CA VAL A 37 -8.12 8.86 3.22
C VAL A 37 -8.46 7.36 3.31
N LEU A 38 -9.71 6.98 3.05
CA LEU A 38 -10.13 5.57 3.09
C LEU A 38 -9.42 4.74 2.02
N THR A 39 -9.25 5.27 0.80
CA THR A 39 -8.53 4.59 -0.27
C THR A 39 -7.06 4.41 0.10
N LEU A 40 -6.42 5.45 0.64
CA LEU A 40 -5.04 5.37 1.12
C LEU A 40 -4.89 4.30 2.20
N ASN A 41 -5.74 4.33 3.24
CA ASN A 41 -5.73 3.33 4.30
C ASN A 41 -6.01 1.91 3.79
N TYR A 42 -6.96 1.77 2.87
CA TYR A 42 -7.28 0.47 2.28
C TYR A 42 -6.08 -0.12 1.54
N THR A 43 -5.41 0.66 0.71
CA THR A 43 -4.24 0.18 -0.04
C THR A 43 -3.05 -0.10 0.88
N MET A 44 -2.80 0.78 1.85
CA MET A 44 -1.74 0.55 2.84
C MET A 44 -1.98 -0.70 3.70
N SER A 45 -3.25 -1.06 3.93
CA SER A 45 -3.64 -2.25 4.70
C SER A 45 -3.67 -3.54 3.88
N GLN A 46 -3.52 -3.47 2.55
CA GLN A 46 -3.44 -4.66 1.72
C GLN A 46 -2.15 -5.43 2.04
N ASN A 47 -2.28 -6.72 2.26
CA ASN A 47 -1.17 -7.64 2.33
C ASN A 47 -1.24 -8.56 1.12
N ALA A 48 -0.39 -8.33 0.12
CA ALA A 48 -0.34 -9.15 -1.10
C ALA A 48 -0.06 -10.63 -0.80
N LEU A 49 0.58 -10.90 0.36
CA LEU A 49 0.95 -12.24 0.81
C LEU A 49 0.01 -12.79 1.90
N LYS A 50 -1.22 -12.27 2.00
CA LYS A 50 -2.19 -12.70 3.02
C LYS A 50 -2.44 -14.21 3.01
N HIS A 51 -2.41 -14.84 1.86
CA HIS A 51 -2.57 -16.29 1.71
C HIS A 51 -1.38 -17.11 2.23
N LYS A 52 -0.22 -16.48 2.41
CA LYS A 52 1.00 -17.06 3.00
C LYS A 52 1.33 -16.50 4.39
N ASP A 53 0.44 -15.71 4.99
CA ASP A 53 0.71 -15.01 6.26
C ASP A 53 1.11 -15.94 7.40
N ASP A 54 0.60 -17.17 7.41
CA ASP A 54 0.90 -18.16 8.44
C ASP A 54 2.16 -19.01 8.19
N VAL A 55 2.74 -18.93 6.99
CA VAL A 55 3.90 -19.76 6.59
C VAL A 55 5.15 -18.95 6.26
N LEU A 56 5.03 -17.64 6.03
CA LEU A 56 6.17 -16.75 5.79
C LEU A 56 6.57 -16.00 7.05
N PHE A 57 7.88 -15.86 7.25
CA PHE A 57 8.41 -15.16 8.41
C PHE A 57 9.63 -14.33 8.05
N ALA A 58 9.62 -13.03 8.42
CA ALA A 58 10.82 -12.22 8.51
C ALA A 58 11.63 -12.68 9.73
N VAL A 59 12.90 -12.94 9.53
CA VAL A 59 13.79 -13.40 10.60
C VAL A 59 14.53 -12.21 11.20
N GLN A 60 14.45 -12.07 12.50
CA GLN A 60 15.12 -11.03 13.26
C GLN A 60 15.97 -11.65 14.35
N LEU A 61 17.21 -11.19 14.48
CA LEU A 61 18.16 -11.60 15.52
C LEU A 61 18.63 -10.38 16.31
N ASP A 62 18.74 -10.48 17.63
CA ASP A 62 19.19 -9.39 18.49
C ASP A 62 20.72 -9.41 18.66
N SER A 63 21.44 -9.08 17.58
CA SER A 63 22.90 -8.92 17.58
C SER A 63 23.35 -7.51 17.97
N TRP A 64 22.46 -6.66 18.48
CA TRP A 64 22.76 -5.27 18.83
C TRP A 64 23.58 -5.16 20.12
N ASP A 65 24.31 -4.07 20.27
CA ASP A 65 25.10 -3.76 21.46
C ASP A 65 24.26 -3.75 22.75
N VAL A 66 24.77 -4.34 23.83
CA VAL A 66 24.06 -4.45 25.11
C VAL A 66 23.78 -3.11 25.78
N ASN A 67 24.64 -2.10 25.52
CA ASN A 67 24.56 -0.77 26.14
C ASN A 67 23.83 0.25 25.28
N LYS A 68 23.47 -0.07 24.03
CA LYS A 68 22.80 0.84 23.10
C LYS A 68 21.39 0.35 22.79
N ALA A 69 20.41 1.26 22.71
CA ALA A 69 19.10 0.93 22.19
C ALA A 69 19.16 0.81 20.66
N TYR A 70 18.35 -0.08 20.04
CA TYR A 70 18.14 -0.04 18.60
C TYR A 70 17.21 1.17 18.31
N LYS A 71 15.94 1.00 18.14
CA LYS A 71 14.96 2.11 18.16
C LYS A 71 14.44 2.38 19.56
N SER A 72 14.21 1.32 20.31
CA SER A 72 13.93 1.34 21.74
C SER A 72 14.75 0.25 22.44
N LYS A 73 14.77 0.28 23.79
CA LYS A 73 15.57 -0.66 24.61
C LYS A 73 15.18 -2.14 24.39
N ASN A 74 13.92 -2.38 23.99
CA ASN A 74 13.39 -3.73 23.85
C ASN A 74 13.20 -4.17 22.39
N GLU A 75 13.47 -3.31 21.44
CA GLU A 75 13.38 -3.65 20.02
C GLU A 75 14.64 -4.36 19.55
N ILE A 76 14.41 -5.32 18.65
CA ILE A 76 15.48 -6.06 17.97
C ILE A 76 15.63 -5.53 16.55
N PRO A 77 16.84 -5.63 15.97
CA PRO A 77 17.08 -5.18 14.60
C PRO A 77 16.14 -5.80 13.58
N TRP A 78 15.88 -5.06 12.52
CA TRP A 78 15.01 -5.49 11.42
C TRP A 78 15.76 -6.24 10.33
N GLN A 79 17.06 -6.09 10.29
CA GLN A 79 17.95 -6.69 9.31
C GLN A 79 19.00 -7.54 10.03
N LEU A 80 19.63 -8.43 9.30
CA LEU A 80 20.72 -9.25 9.77
C LEU A 80 22.07 -8.70 9.30
N THR A 81 23.14 -9.10 9.98
CA THR A 81 24.48 -8.97 9.42
C THR A 81 24.63 -9.95 8.25
N TYR A 82 25.56 -9.68 7.36
CA TYR A 82 25.90 -10.63 6.29
C TYR A 82 26.29 -12.00 6.83
N ARG A 83 27.12 -12.02 7.83
CA ARG A 83 27.62 -13.20 8.51
C ARG A 83 26.49 -14.06 9.10
N ASP A 84 25.52 -13.44 9.75
CA ASP A 84 24.33 -14.14 10.26
C ASP A 84 23.49 -14.70 9.10
N ALA A 85 23.23 -13.91 8.06
CA ALA A 85 22.47 -14.36 6.91
C ALA A 85 23.14 -15.54 6.18
N GLU A 86 24.48 -15.49 5.99
CA GLU A 86 25.26 -16.59 5.40
C GLU A 86 25.18 -17.86 6.25
N ALA A 87 25.25 -17.72 7.58
CA ALA A 87 25.13 -18.86 8.50
C ALA A 87 23.73 -19.50 8.43
N LEU A 88 22.68 -18.69 8.41
CA LEU A 88 21.30 -19.17 8.33
C LEU A 88 21.00 -19.86 6.98
N LEU A 89 21.58 -19.36 5.87
CA LEU A 89 21.41 -19.98 4.54
C LEU A 89 21.95 -21.42 4.45
N ARG A 90 22.79 -21.85 5.38
CA ARG A 90 23.32 -23.23 5.46
C ARG A 90 22.32 -24.22 6.06
N SER A 91 21.21 -23.73 6.61
CA SER A 91 20.17 -24.58 7.19
C SER A 91 19.25 -25.13 6.11
N ASP A 92 18.98 -26.44 6.16
CA ASP A 92 18.00 -27.11 5.28
C ASP A 92 16.61 -27.23 5.95
N ILE A 93 16.38 -26.58 7.11
CA ILE A 93 15.10 -26.67 7.83
C ILE A 93 13.98 -25.92 7.10
N PRO A 94 14.15 -24.65 6.63
CA PRO A 94 13.10 -23.97 5.90
C PRO A 94 12.79 -24.63 4.55
N THR A 95 11.52 -24.59 4.14
CA THR A 95 11.11 -25.03 2.79
C THR A 95 11.76 -24.14 1.72
N ARG A 96 11.81 -22.85 1.97
CA ARG A 96 12.52 -21.82 1.18
C ARG A 96 13.11 -20.80 2.12
N GLN A 97 14.20 -20.17 1.68
CA GLN A 97 14.84 -19.10 2.44
C GLN A 97 15.49 -18.08 1.51
N VAL A 98 15.40 -16.83 1.91
CA VAL A 98 15.83 -15.70 1.09
C VAL A 98 16.69 -14.75 1.93
N ALA A 99 17.92 -14.55 1.48
CA ALA A 99 18.75 -13.41 1.87
C ALA A 99 18.74 -12.41 0.72
N MET A 100 18.60 -11.12 1.02
CA MET A 100 18.52 -10.11 -0.02
C MET A 100 18.93 -8.72 0.49
N HIS A 101 19.33 -7.88 -0.47
CA HIS A 101 19.55 -6.44 -0.26
C HIS A 101 19.35 -5.68 -1.57
N ARG A 102 19.39 -4.34 -1.53
CA ARG A 102 19.31 -3.48 -2.72
C ARG A 102 20.72 -3.06 -3.17
N TYR A 103 20.84 -2.87 -4.48
CA TYR A 103 22.00 -2.25 -5.11
C TYR A 103 21.58 -1.52 -6.40
N GLY A 104 22.47 -0.70 -6.95
CA GLY A 104 22.27 -0.01 -8.21
C GLY A 104 23.32 -0.39 -9.24
N PHE A 105 22.88 -0.60 -10.47
CA PHE A 105 23.77 -0.84 -11.61
C PHE A 105 23.47 0.15 -12.75
N THR A 106 24.51 0.56 -13.45
CA THR A 106 24.35 1.16 -14.78
C THR A 106 24.06 0.04 -15.78
N VAL A 107 22.90 0.13 -16.44
CA VAL A 107 22.46 -0.84 -17.46
C VAL A 107 22.81 -0.34 -18.83
N GLU A 108 23.44 -1.16 -19.65
CA GLU A 108 23.81 -0.90 -21.02
C GLU A 108 23.54 -2.11 -21.93
N ILE A 109 23.12 -1.84 -23.16
CA ILE A 109 23.10 -2.83 -24.24
C ILE A 109 24.06 -2.40 -25.32
N GLU A 110 24.94 -3.28 -25.71
CA GLU A 110 25.90 -3.06 -26.78
C GLU A 110 25.23 -2.79 -28.12
N ASN A 111 25.74 -1.80 -28.87
CA ASN A 111 25.21 -1.37 -30.15
C ASN A 111 23.73 -0.94 -30.16
N SER A 112 23.21 -0.45 -29.04
CA SER A 112 21.85 0.06 -28.90
C SER A 112 21.82 1.59 -28.96
N ALA A 113 20.70 2.15 -29.48
CA ALA A 113 20.41 3.58 -29.37
C ALA A 113 19.94 4.00 -27.95
N ILE A 114 19.73 3.05 -27.05
CA ILE A 114 19.30 3.29 -25.68
C ILE A 114 20.52 3.77 -24.89
N ARG A 115 20.41 4.96 -24.29
CA ARG A 115 21.46 5.48 -23.42
C ARG A 115 21.56 4.65 -22.15
N PRO A 116 22.77 4.42 -21.60
CA PRO A 116 22.95 3.81 -20.30
C PRO A 116 22.11 4.52 -19.23
N PHE A 117 21.55 3.76 -18.33
CA PHE A 117 20.73 4.29 -17.24
C PHE A 117 20.99 3.51 -15.95
N GLU A 118 20.75 4.19 -14.84
CA GLU A 118 20.85 3.59 -13.51
C GLU A 118 19.60 2.79 -13.21
N SER A 119 19.75 1.60 -12.60
CA SER A 119 18.66 0.70 -12.26
C SER A 119 18.71 0.30 -10.80
N HIS A 120 17.55 0.18 -10.19
CA HIS A 120 17.40 -0.48 -8.90
C HIS A 120 17.42 -1.99 -9.07
N THR A 121 18.34 -2.64 -8.36
CA THR A 121 18.57 -4.08 -8.47
C THR A 121 18.37 -4.75 -7.12
N ARG A 122 17.67 -5.89 -7.10
CA ARG A 122 17.59 -6.79 -5.98
C ARG A 122 18.68 -7.86 -6.10
N VAL A 123 19.61 -7.85 -5.17
CA VAL A 123 20.58 -8.94 -4.99
C VAL A 123 19.93 -9.94 -4.05
N THR A 124 19.67 -11.17 -4.51
CA THR A 124 18.81 -12.11 -3.75
C THR A 124 19.13 -13.56 -4.06
N THR A 125 18.70 -14.47 -3.18
CA THR A 125 18.73 -15.90 -3.48
C THR A 125 17.57 -16.30 -4.39
N ARG A 126 17.74 -17.41 -5.10
CA ARG A 126 16.77 -17.96 -6.06
C ARG A 126 15.35 -18.10 -5.51
N ASP A 127 15.22 -18.47 -4.25
CA ASP A 127 13.93 -18.74 -3.61
C ASP A 127 13.04 -17.51 -3.48
N PHE A 128 13.57 -16.30 -3.71
CA PHE A 128 12.83 -15.04 -3.71
C PHE A 128 11.55 -15.10 -4.56
N PHE A 129 11.69 -15.58 -5.78
CA PHE A 129 10.59 -15.59 -6.74
C PHE A 129 9.43 -16.49 -6.30
N ALA A 130 9.74 -17.68 -5.82
CA ALA A 130 8.72 -18.61 -5.34
C ALA A 130 8.16 -18.22 -3.95
N LEU A 131 8.99 -17.63 -3.08
CA LEU A 131 8.59 -17.21 -1.74
C LEU A 131 7.61 -16.04 -1.81
N PHE A 132 7.84 -15.08 -2.70
CA PHE A 132 6.99 -13.89 -2.88
C PHE A 132 6.01 -13.97 -4.05
N ASP A 133 5.80 -15.17 -4.64
CA ASP A 133 4.88 -15.42 -5.76
C ASP A 133 5.13 -14.52 -6.97
N VAL A 134 6.39 -14.32 -7.33
CA VAL A 134 6.76 -13.48 -8.47
C VAL A 134 6.46 -14.23 -9.77
N PRO A 135 5.55 -13.74 -10.63
CA PRO A 135 5.20 -14.41 -11.89
C PRO A 135 6.27 -14.17 -12.96
N PHE A 136 6.48 -15.15 -13.83
CA PHE A 136 7.35 -15.02 -15.00
C PHE A 136 6.53 -14.98 -16.29
N ILE A 137 6.94 -14.10 -17.23
CA ILE A 137 6.39 -14.06 -18.58
C ILE A 137 7.30 -14.82 -19.55
N TYR A 138 8.63 -14.79 -19.35
CA TYR A 138 9.60 -15.53 -20.13
C TYR A 138 10.65 -16.16 -19.23
N GLY A 139 11.10 -17.38 -19.58
CA GLY A 139 12.15 -18.08 -18.84
C GLY A 139 11.77 -18.40 -17.40
N GLY A 140 12.67 -18.14 -16.49
CA GLY A 140 12.50 -18.43 -15.06
C GLY A 140 13.65 -17.87 -14.23
N THR A 141 13.80 -18.38 -13.01
CA THR A 141 14.92 -18.03 -12.13
C THR A 141 16.19 -18.79 -12.54
N TRP A 142 17.31 -18.41 -11.95
CA TRP A 142 18.60 -19.10 -12.13
C TRP A 142 18.67 -20.42 -11.35
N GLU A 143 19.71 -21.23 -11.63
CA GLU A 143 19.98 -22.46 -10.91
C GLU A 143 20.44 -22.20 -9.46
N LYS A 144 20.09 -23.08 -8.51
CA LYS A 144 20.39 -22.90 -7.08
C LYS A 144 21.89 -22.72 -6.82
N SER A 145 22.75 -23.28 -7.62
CA SER A 145 24.21 -23.12 -7.54
C SER A 145 24.67 -21.67 -7.68
N ALA A 146 23.93 -20.84 -8.40
CA ALA A 146 24.26 -19.42 -8.57
C ALA A 146 24.07 -18.59 -7.29
N ASP A 147 23.38 -19.10 -6.27
CA ASP A 147 23.25 -18.42 -4.97
C ASP A 147 24.56 -18.48 -4.14
N SER A 148 25.40 -19.49 -4.40
CA SER A 148 26.69 -19.69 -3.72
C SER A 148 27.89 -19.50 -4.63
N SER A 149 27.71 -19.58 -5.95
CA SER A 149 28.76 -19.41 -6.96
C SER A 149 28.51 -18.16 -7.79
N PRO A 150 29.51 -17.31 -8.04
CA PRO A 150 29.33 -16.06 -8.77
C PRO A 150 29.00 -16.33 -10.25
N THR A 151 27.71 -16.42 -10.56
CA THR A 151 27.20 -16.63 -11.92
C THR A 151 26.54 -15.34 -12.42
N GLN A 152 27.04 -14.79 -13.53
CA GLN A 152 26.56 -13.52 -14.11
C GLN A 152 25.28 -13.74 -14.93
N VAL A 153 24.18 -13.92 -14.21
CA VAL A 153 22.82 -14.03 -14.77
C VAL A 153 21.93 -12.96 -14.15
N VAL A 154 20.88 -12.60 -14.89
CA VAL A 154 19.94 -11.55 -14.49
C VAL A 154 18.51 -11.92 -14.87
N VAL A 155 17.57 -11.60 -14.00
CA VAL A 155 16.14 -11.58 -14.30
C VAL A 155 15.70 -10.13 -14.43
N LEU A 156 14.96 -9.80 -15.47
CA LEU A 156 14.46 -8.46 -15.76
C LEU A 156 13.03 -8.30 -15.28
N SER A 157 12.67 -7.09 -14.85
CA SER A 157 11.28 -6.72 -14.74
C SER A 157 10.66 -6.51 -16.13
N LYS A 158 9.33 -6.66 -16.25
CA LYS A 158 8.62 -6.42 -17.52
C LYS A 158 8.89 -5.03 -18.08
N PRO A 159 8.78 -3.91 -17.32
CA PRO A 159 9.09 -2.58 -17.84
C PRO A 159 10.52 -2.45 -18.38
N THR A 160 11.49 -3.07 -17.70
CA THR A 160 12.88 -3.07 -18.15
C THR A 160 13.07 -3.86 -19.44
N ASN A 161 12.43 -5.04 -19.54
CA ASN A 161 12.43 -5.83 -20.78
C ASN A 161 11.74 -5.07 -21.92
N ASP A 162 10.63 -4.39 -21.67
CA ASP A 162 9.93 -3.58 -22.67
C ASP A 162 10.84 -2.43 -23.17
N LYS A 163 11.55 -1.76 -22.27
CA LYS A 163 12.50 -0.68 -22.58
C LYS A 163 13.69 -1.19 -23.39
N LEU A 164 14.30 -2.31 -22.99
CA LEU A 164 15.54 -2.82 -23.58
C LEU A 164 15.32 -3.66 -24.85
N PHE A 165 14.22 -4.41 -24.90
CA PHE A 165 13.97 -5.43 -25.93
C PHE A 165 12.59 -5.29 -26.60
N SER A 166 11.90 -4.15 -26.41
CA SER A 166 10.58 -3.87 -26.97
C SER A 166 9.53 -4.95 -26.66
N GLY A 167 9.60 -5.52 -25.46
CA GLY A 167 8.67 -6.54 -24.97
C GLY A 167 8.88 -7.96 -25.52
N GLN A 168 9.88 -8.14 -26.38
CA GLN A 168 10.20 -9.48 -26.93
C GLN A 168 10.88 -10.35 -25.89
N ASN A 169 10.82 -11.67 -26.08
CA ASN A 169 11.55 -12.62 -25.26
C ASN A 169 13.06 -12.35 -25.33
N SER A 170 13.64 -11.94 -24.20
CA SER A 170 15.06 -11.62 -24.07
C SER A 170 15.91 -12.73 -23.42
N VAL A 171 15.30 -13.87 -23.08
CA VAL A 171 16.04 -14.99 -22.47
C VAL A 171 17.17 -15.45 -23.39
N GLY A 172 18.36 -15.58 -22.81
CA GLY A 172 19.60 -15.90 -23.53
C GLY A 172 20.33 -14.72 -24.14
N LYS A 173 19.73 -13.50 -24.13
CA LYS A 173 20.42 -12.27 -24.55
C LYS A 173 21.31 -11.75 -23.45
N THR A 174 22.28 -10.92 -23.81
CA THR A 174 23.26 -10.30 -22.90
C THR A 174 22.95 -8.82 -22.72
N ILE A 175 23.04 -8.36 -21.46
CA ILE A 175 23.10 -6.94 -21.08
C ILE A 175 24.38 -6.69 -20.30
N LYS A 176 24.85 -5.46 -20.25
CA LYS A 176 25.97 -5.06 -19.38
C LYS A 176 25.45 -4.39 -18.12
N LEU A 177 25.99 -4.79 -16.98
CA LEU A 177 25.77 -4.16 -15.68
C LEU A 177 27.11 -3.68 -15.16
N ASN A 178 27.31 -2.36 -15.05
CA ASN A 178 28.62 -1.73 -14.76
C ASN A 178 29.73 -2.30 -15.65
N ASP A 179 29.51 -2.32 -16.96
CA ASP A 179 30.42 -2.84 -18.01
C ASP A 179 30.60 -4.37 -18.01
N GLU A 180 30.13 -5.11 -17.04
CA GLU A 180 30.21 -6.57 -16.96
C GLU A 180 29.02 -7.25 -17.65
N PRO A 181 29.23 -8.31 -18.47
CA PRO A 181 28.18 -8.97 -19.21
C PRO A 181 27.35 -9.92 -18.32
N TYR A 182 26.01 -9.82 -18.44
CA TYR A 182 25.05 -10.69 -17.75
C TYR A 182 24.10 -11.34 -18.76
N THR A 183 23.85 -12.63 -18.61
CA THR A 183 22.88 -13.36 -19.43
C THR A 183 21.48 -13.24 -18.81
N VAL A 184 20.50 -12.79 -19.58
CA VAL A 184 19.09 -12.76 -19.16
C VAL A 184 18.58 -14.21 -19.09
N VAL A 185 18.11 -14.66 -17.93
CA VAL A 185 17.55 -16.00 -17.72
C VAL A 185 16.04 -16.00 -17.56
N GLY A 186 15.47 -14.85 -17.22
CA GLY A 186 14.03 -14.70 -17.06
C GLY A 186 13.57 -13.26 -17.14
N VAL A 187 12.26 -13.11 -17.38
CA VAL A 187 11.55 -11.83 -17.32
C VAL A 187 10.32 -12.05 -16.47
N ILE A 188 10.20 -11.29 -15.39
CA ILE A 188 8.98 -11.34 -14.56
C ILE A 188 7.84 -10.59 -15.27
N ASP A 189 6.60 -11.05 -15.05
CA ASP A 189 5.41 -10.34 -15.50
C ASP A 189 5.13 -9.12 -14.62
N THR A 190 4.05 -8.42 -14.89
CA THR A 190 3.59 -7.32 -14.04
C THR A 190 3.39 -7.81 -12.61
N TRP A 191 4.20 -7.30 -11.71
CA TRP A 191 4.19 -7.66 -10.29
C TRP A 191 4.44 -6.40 -9.46
N GLU A 192 3.41 -5.95 -8.77
CA GLU A 192 3.41 -4.68 -8.03
C GLU A 192 2.86 -4.90 -6.61
N PRO A 193 3.58 -5.62 -5.73
CA PRO A 193 3.14 -5.81 -4.36
C PRO A 193 3.17 -4.46 -3.63
N SER A 194 2.01 -4.06 -3.10
CA SER A 194 1.88 -2.83 -2.34
C SER A 194 1.10 -3.13 -1.04
N PRO A 195 1.73 -2.94 0.12
CA PRO A 195 3.15 -2.59 0.34
C PRO A 195 4.12 -3.72 -0.03
N LYS A 196 5.37 -3.37 -0.36
CA LYS A 196 6.47 -4.33 -0.56
C LYS A 196 6.90 -4.90 0.79
N VAL A 197 6.25 -5.96 1.22
CA VAL A 197 6.50 -6.60 2.53
C VAL A 197 7.96 -7.01 2.71
N TYR A 198 8.61 -7.41 1.61
CA TYR A 198 10.00 -7.87 1.62
C TYR A 198 11.03 -6.75 1.77
N ASP A 199 10.66 -5.48 1.53
CA ASP A 199 11.59 -4.34 1.55
C ASP A 199 11.03 -3.10 2.28
N VAL A 200 10.30 -3.33 3.35
CA VAL A 200 9.67 -2.27 4.16
C VAL A 200 10.70 -1.26 4.68
N ASN A 201 11.93 -1.73 4.95
CA ASN A 201 12.99 -0.92 5.55
C ASN A 201 13.50 0.20 4.62
N ASN A 202 13.41 0.02 3.31
CA ASN A 202 13.87 0.99 2.34
C ASN A 202 12.73 1.89 1.85
N SER A 203 11.66 1.28 1.33
CA SER A 203 10.42 1.98 0.99
C SER A 203 9.31 0.96 0.69
N PRO A 204 8.27 0.87 1.53
CA PRO A 204 7.18 -0.10 1.33
C PRO A 204 6.31 0.20 0.11
N PHE A 205 6.33 1.42 -0.43
CA PHE A 205 5.46 1.88 -1.52
C PHE A 205 6.24 2.34 -2.76
N ASP A 206 7.51 1.98 -2.85
CA ASP A 206 8.35 2.21 -4.01
C ASP A 206 8.05 1.21 -5.14
N THR A 207 8.49 1.50 -6.37
CA THR A 207 8.41 0.57 -7.48
C THR A 207 9.20 -0.71 -7.23
N VAL A 208 8.81 -1.78 -7.89
CA VAL A 208 9.57 -3.03 -7.90
C VAL A 208 10.91 -2.79 -8.60
N GLU A 209 11.91 -3.50 -8.16
CA GLU A 209 13.25 -3.43 -8.74
C GLU A 209 13.23 -3.82 -10.22
N GLU A 210 14.04 -3.14 -11.01
CA GLU A 210 14.16 -3.35 -12.45
C GLU A 210 14.91 -4.64 -12.79
N LEU A 211 15.83 -5.05 -11.90
CA LEU A 211 16.71 -6.19 -12.07
C LEU A 211 16.78 -7.04 -10.81
N PHE A 212 17.02 -8.34 -11.03
CA PHE A 212 17.30 -9.30 -9.96
C PHE A 212 18.54 -10.09 -10.33
N ILE A 213 19.51 -10.20 -9.40
CA ILE A 213 20.75 -10.95 -9.59
C ILE A 213 21.02 -11.89 -8.40
N PRO A 214 21.80 -12.97 -8.61
CA PRO A 214 22.12 -13.92 -7.55
C PRO A 214 22.87 -13.30 -6.38
N PHE A 215 22.51 -13.70 -5.16
CA PHE A 215 23.17 -13.28 -3.93
C PHE A 215 24.66 -13.64 -3.88
N GLY A 216 25.07 -14.75 -4.51
CA GLY A 216 26.46 -15.17 -4.60
C GLY A 216 27.41 -14.22 -5.35
N LEU A 217 26.86 -13.22 -6.07
CA LEU A 217 27.66 -12.23 -6.79
C LEU A 217 28.22 -11.12 -5.90
N HIS A 218 27.61 -10.87 -4.72
CA HIS A 218 27.96 -9.70 -3.91
C HIS A 218 29.43 -9.68 -3.49
N ARG A 219 30.03 -10.83 -3.15
CA ARG A 219 31.44 -10.92 -2.77
C ARG A 219 32.38 -10.69 -3.95
N LYS A 220 32.05 -11.25 -5.14
CA LYS A 220 32.85 -11.06 -6.36
C LYS A 220 32.88 -9.60 -6.82
N LEU A 221 31.77 -8.90 -6.67
CA LEU A 221 31.58 -7.53 -7.17
C LEU A 221 31.78 -6.47 -6.07
N GLU A 222 32.13 -6.89 -4.85
CA GLU A 222 32.29 -6.01 -3.69
C GLU A 222 31.07 -5.07 -3.50
N ILE A 223 29.88 -5.65 -3.60
CA ILE A 223 28.61 -4.90 -3.60
C ILE A 223 28.30 -4.40 -2.19
N HIS A 224 28.29 -3.08 -2.00
CA HIS A 224 27.74 -2.44 -0.80
C HIS A 224 26.23 -2.21 -0.96
N SER A 225 25.46 -2.37 0.13
CA SER A 225 24.02 -2.15 0.09
C SER A 225 23.66 -0.68 -0.20
N TRP A 226 22.77 -0.46 -1.15
CA TRP A 226 22.13 0.84 -1.41
C TRP A 226 20.89 1.10 -0.54
N GLY A 227 20.62 0.20 0.33
CA GLY A 227 19.48 0.29 1.23
C GLY A 227 19.86 0.79 2.62
N ASN A 228 18.89 0.64 3.52
CA ASN A 228 19.10 0.92 4.92
C ASN A 228 20.22 0.01 5.48
N THR A 229 21.23 0.64 6.04
CA THR A 229 22.32 -0.02 6.75
C THR A 229 22.39 0.55 8.15
N ASN A 230 22.26 -0.30 9.16
CA ASN A 230 22.32 0.08 10.56
C ASN A 230 23.59 -0.52 11.20
N GLY A 231 24.23 0.24 12.07
CA GLY A 231 25.37 -0.25 12.84
C GLY A 231 25.37 0.38 14.21
N TRP A 232 25.68 -0.38 15.22
CA TRP A 232 25.93 0.12 16.57
C TRP A 232 27.42 0.40 16.82
N ASP A 233 28.27 -0.19 16.01
CA ASP A 233 29.72 0.03 16.03
C ASP A 233 30.09 1.12 15.02
N ASN A 234 31.03 1.98 15.40
CA ASN A 234 31.66 2.96 14.51
C ASN A 234 32.90 2.37 13.83
N ALA A 235 32.96 1.05 13.69
CA ALA A 235 34.07 0.38 12.99
C ALA A 235 34.12 0.94 11.54
N ASP A 236 35.33 1.28 11.12
CA ASP A 236 35.63 1.66 9.74
C ASP A 236 36.34 0.48 9.07
N PRO A 237 35.60 -0.47 8.46
CA PRO A 237 36.20 -1.68 7.92
C PRO A 237 37.20 -1.35 6.81
N GLN A 238 38.40 -1.87 6.92
CA GLN A 238 39.49 -1.67 5.99
C GLN A 238 39.45 -2.70 4.86
N GLY A 239 38.39 -2.65 4.07
CA GLY A 239 38.16 -3.54 2.93
C GLY A 239 36.90 -4.36 3.02
N TYR A 240 36.54 -4.96 1.88
CA TYR A 240 35.22 -5.58 1.70
C TYR A 240 35.01 -6.83 2.60
N GLU A 241 36.03 -7.66 2.77
CA GLU A 241 35.91 -8.86 3.63
C GLU A 241 35.73 -8.47 5.11
N GLU A 242 36.38 -7.41 5.59
CA GLU A 242 36.14 -6.89 6.93
C GLU A 242 34.74 -6.31 7.08
N PHE A 243 34.24 -5.61 6.05
CA PHE A 243 32.84 -5.15 6.00
C PHE A 243 31.87 -6.32 6.13
N LEU A 244 32.08 -7.43 5.43
CA LEU A 244 31.23 -8.62 5.50
C LEU A 244 31.24 -9.29 6.89
N GLN A 245 32.36 -9.16 7.63
CA GLN A 245 32.51 -9.69 8.99
C GLN A 245 32.04 -8.69 10.06
N SER A 246 31.74 -7.46 9.70
CA SER A 246 31.27 -6.41 10.62
C SER A 246 29.89 -6.68 11.19
N GLU A 247 29.56 -5.94 12.25
CA GLU A 247 28.20 -5.98 12.84
C GLU A 247 27.23 -5.01 12.14
N TYR A 248 27.52 -4.60 10.90
CA TYR A 248 26.58 -3.83 10.10
C TYR A 248 25.40 -4.71 9.65
N LEU A 249 24.19 -4.19 9.88
CA LEU A 249 22.90 -4.84 9.59
C LEU A 249 22.33 -4.26 8.31
N TRP A 250 22.29 -5.04 7.24
CA TRP A 250 21.85 -4.59 5.93
C TRP A 250 21.18 -5.67 5.08
N VAL A 251 21.16 -6.93 5.55
CA VAL A 251 20.55 -8.05 4.85
C VAL A 251 19.16 -8.30 5.38
N GLN A 252 18.15 -8.23 4.51
CA GLN A 252 16.80 -8.72 4.81
C GLN A 252 16.79 -10.25 4.66
N TYR A 253 16.09 -10.92 5.59
CA TYR A 253 16.06 -12.38 5.59
C TYR A 253 14.65 -12.90 5.86
N TRP A 254 14.20 -13.81 4.99
CA TRP A 254 12.88 -14.40 5.05
C TRP A 254 12.94 -15.91 4.93
N VAL A 255 12.01 -16.60 5.60
CA VAL A 255 11.88 -18.06 5.54
C VAL A 255 10.42 -18.47 5.34
N GLU A 256 10.23 -19.61 4.65
CA GLU A 256 8.96 -20.30 4.53
C GLU A 256 8.99 -21.54 5.43
N LEU A 257 8.09 -21.58 6.42
CA LEU A 257 7.93 -22.67 7.39
C LEU A 257 6.47 -23.14 7.32
N THR A 258 6.27 -24.26 6.63
CA THR A 258 4.92 -24.72 6.26
C THR A 258 4.18 -25.47 7.37
N THR A 259 4.91 -25.94 8.39
CA THR A 259 4.33 -26.68 9.51
C THR A 259 4.78 -26.11 10.86
N SER A 260 3.96 -26.28 11.90
CA SER A 260 4.33 -25.85 13.25
C SER A 260 5.54 -26.60 13.79
N GLU A 261 5.75 -27.85 13.37
CA GLU A 261 6.93 -28.64 13.74
C GLU A 261 8.18 -28.06 13.10
N GLN A 262 8.14 -27.74 11.82
CA GLN A 262 9.23 -27.07 11.10
C GLN A 262 9.59 -25.72 11.75
N LYS A 263 8.58 -24.95 12.14
CA LYS A 263 8.78 -23.68 12.86
C LYS A 263 9.48 -23.92 14.20
N ALA A 264 9.05 -24.88 15.00
CA ALA A 264 9.67 -25.19 16.27
C ALA A 264 11.14 -25.68 16.10
N HIS A 265 11.41 -26.48 15.06
CA HIS A 265 12.78 -26.89 14.72
C HIS A 265 13.66 -25.70 14.33
N TYR A 266 13.12 -24.79 13.54
CA TYR A 266 13.85 -23.59 13.13
C TYR A 266 14.10 -22.63 14.31
N GLU A 267 13.14 -22.45 15.20
CA GLU A 267 13.34 -21.70 16.45
C GLU A 267 14.44 -22.30 17.33
N ASN A 268 14.50 -23.63 17.43
CA ASN A 268 15.58 -24.32 18.17
C ASN A 268 16.95 -24.13 17.49
N PHE A 269 16.99 -24.17 16.17
CA PHE A 269 18.19 -23.87 15.39
C PHE A 269 18.67 -22.42 15.65
N LEU A 270 17.77 -21.43 15.61
CA LEU A 270 18.12 -20.03 15.91
C LEU A 270 18.66 -19.87 17.33
N ARG A 271 18.03 -20.55 18.33
CA ARG A 271 18.53 -20.56 19.71
C ARG A 271 19.95 -21.11 19.81
N ALA A 272 20.20 -22.25 19.19
CA ALA A 272 21.52 -22.88 19.18
C ALA A 272 22.56 -21.98 18.48
N TYR A 273 22.21 -21.38 17.35
CA TYR A 273 23.06 -20.44 16.63
C TYR A 273 23.43 -19.24 17.51
N ILE A 274 22.45 -18.57 18.11
CA ILE A 274 22.70 -17.42 18.99
C ILE A 274 23.57 -17.82 20.20
N GLN A 275 23.35 -18.99 20.78
CA GLN A 275 24.19 -19.47 21.91
C GLN A 275 25.61 -19.73 21.48
N GLN A 276 25.83 -20.28 20.29
CA GLN A 276 27.15 -20.50 19.72
C GLN A 276 27.88 -19.18 19.48
N GLU A 277 27.24 -18.22 18.85
CA GLU A 277 27.79 -16.89 18.58
C GLU A 277 28.06 -16.11 19.87
N LYS A 278 27.19 -16.28 20.88
CA LYS A 278 27.40 -15.69 22.22
C LYS A 278 28.64 -16.24 22.90
N ALA A 279 28.94 -17.52 22.74
CA ALA A 279 30.16 -18.11 23.24
C ALA A 279 31.44 -17.56 22.56
N GLN A 280 31.29 -16.96 21.37
CA GLN A 280 32.36 -16.29 20.63
C GLN A 280 32.41 -14.77 20.88
N GLY A 281 31.60 -14.24 21.81
CA GLY A 281 31.59 -12.82 22.19
C GLY A 281 30.66 -11.94 21.37
N ARG A 282 29.74 -12.53 20.58
CA ARG A 282 28.65 -11.82 19.91
C ARG A 282 27.33 -12.00 20.67
N PHE A 283 26.25 -11.33 20.27
CA PHE A 283 24.95 -11.46 20.90
C PHE A 283 24.98 -11.29 22.43
N GLU A 284 25.60 -10.24 22.89
CA GLU A 284 25.81 -9.99 24.35
C GLU A 284 24.46 -9.76 25.09
N ARG A 285 23.44 -9.26 24.39
CA ARG A 285 22.09 -9.07 24.93
C ARG A 285 21.47 -10.41 25.36
N PRO A 286 20.40 -10.38 26.20
CA PRO A 286 19.61 -11.57 26.46
C PRO A 286 19.14 -12.23 25.15
N LEU A 287 19.17 -13.56 25.09
CA LEU A 287 18.78 -14.32 23.90
C LEU A 287 17.38 -13.89 23.44
N LYS A 288 17.33 -13.25 22.28
CA LYS A 288 16.10 -12.78 21.66
C LYS A 288 16.19 -12.87 20.15
N PHE A 289 15.13 -13.37 19.54
CA PHE A 289 14.90 -13.39 18.10
C PHE A 289 13.40 -13.29 17.84
N ALA A 290 12.99 -13.00 16.62
CA ALA A 290 11.61 -13.03 16.20
C ALA A 290 11.46 -13.66 14.82
N LEU A 291 10.32 -14.34 14.62
CA LEU A 291 9.79 -14.81 13.35
C LEU A 291 8.47 -14.07 13.14
N SER A 292 8.54 -12.93 12.48
CA SER A 292 7.40 -12.03 12.28
C SER A 292 6.68 -12.37 10.99
N LYS A 293 5.37 -12.64 11.09
CA LYS A 293 4.49 -12.85 9.92
C LYS A 293 4.43 -11.58 9.07
N PRO A 294 4.10 -11.67 7.76
CA PRO A 294 3.94 -10.49 6.91
C PRO A 294 3.03 -9.40 7.51
N SER A 295 1.89 -9.77 8.07
CA SER A 295 0.96 -8.83 8.72
C SER A 295 1.56 -8.18 9.97
N GLU A 296 2.24 -8.94 10.83
CA GLU A 296 2.93 -8.45 12.02
C GLU A 296 4.12 -7.56 11.64
N TRP A 297 4.84 -7.93 10.57
CA TRP A 297 5.97 -7.19 10.04
C TRP A 297 5.59 -5.78 9.57
N LEU A 298 4.44 -5.65 8.88
CA LEU A 298 3.91 -4.36 8.45
C LEU A 298 3.52 -3.47 9.65
N VAL A 299 2.97 -4.04 10.71
CA VAL A 299 2.65 -3.32 11.95
C VAL A 299 3.93 -2.90 12.68
N LEU A 300 4.89 -3.82 12.83
CA LEU A 300 6.17 -3.57 13.51
C LEU A 300 6.97 -2.43 12.83
N ASN A 301 6.89 -2.35 11.52
CA ASN A 301 7.56 -1.31 10.73
C ASN A 301 6.72 -0.05 10.54
N GLU A 302 5.61 0.10 11.28
CA GLU A 302 4.72 1.27 11.26
C GLU A 302 4.11 1.59 9.88
N VAL A 303 4.14 0.63 8.95
CA VAL A 303 3.46 0.76 7.65
C VAL A 303 1.95 0.83 7.84
N LEU A 304 1.45 0.06 8.82
CA LEU A 304 0.08 0.09 9.33
C LEU A 304 0.07 0.84 10.66
N SER A 305 0.35 2.13 10.64
CA SER A 305 0.40 2.94 11.87
C SER A 305 -0.99 3.25 12.42
N ASP A 306 -1.08 3.45 13.75
CA ASP A 306 -2.30 3.95 14.39
C ASP A 306 -2.67 5.35 13.88
N ASP A 307 -1.71 6.12 13.36
CA ASP A 307 -1.95 7.43 12.74
C ASP A 307 -2.89 7.33 11.53
N ASN A 308 -2.79 6.26 10.73
CA ASN A 308 -3.71 6.01 9.62
C ASN A 308 -5.14 5.78 10.11
N ARG A 309 -5.33 5.14 11.26
CA ARG A 309 -6.65 4.97 11.89
C ARG A 309 -7.18 6.30 12.41
N ILE A 310 -6.33 7.14 13.01
CA ILE A 310 -6.68 8.49 13.47
C ILE A 310 -7.12 9.35 12.29
N LEU A 311 -6.37 9.36 11.18
CA LEU A 311 -6.75 10.05 9.95
C LEU A 311 -8.10 9.57 9.41
N GLY A 312 -8.38 8.26 9.49
CA GLY A 312 -9.68 7.69 9.14
C GLY A 312 -10.81 8.28 9.98
N TRP A 313 -10.66 8.35 11.30
CA TRP A 313 -11.65 8.96 12.20
C TRP A 313 -11.82 10.47 11.96
N VAL A 314 -10.73 11.20 11.73
CA VAL A 314 -10.77 12.63 11.37
C VAL A 314 -11.53 12.86 10.07
N SER A 315 -11.32 12.01 9.06
CA SER A 315 -12.04 12.14 7.79
C SER A 315 -13.54 11.86 7.93
N LEU A 316 -13.92 10.88 8.77
CA LEU A 316 -15.33 10.61 9.09
C LEU A 316 -15.97 11.75 9.89
N ALA A 317 -15.25 12.34 10.85
CA ALA A 317 -15.72 13.52 11.57
C ALA A 317 -15.92 14.70 10.62
N PHE A 318 -15.02 14.91 9.66
CA PHE A 318 -15.17 15.94 8.62
C PHE A 318 -16.40 15.68 7.74
N LEU A 319 -16.64 14.42 7.32
CA LEU A 319 -17.86 14.05 6.60
C LEU A 319 -19.11 14.36 7.41
N LEU A 320 -19.11 14.12 8.73
CA LEU A 320 -20.22 14.45 9.62
C LEU A 320 -20.51 15.96 9.61
N VAL A 321 -19.48 16.79 9.66
CA VAL A 321 -19.62 18.26 9.55
C VAL A 321 -20.25 18.64 8.21
N CYS A 322 -19.81 18.02 7.12
CA CYS A 322 -20.40 18.23 5.79
C CYS A 322 -21.88 17.82 5.74
N ILE A 323 -22.25 16.70 6.39
CA ILE A 323 -23.64 16.24 6.50
C ILE A 323 -24.47 17.28 7.28
N ILE A 324 -23.99 17.78 8.41
CA ILE A 324 -24.69 18.82 9.22
C ILE A 324 -24.94 20.08 8.39
N ASN A 325 -23.94 20.54 7.63
CA ASN A 325 -24.08 21.67 6.73
C ASN A 325 -25.13 21.39 5.62
N ALA A 326 -25.11 20.16 5.06
CA ALA A 326 -26.11 19.75 4.09
C ALA A 326 -27.54 19.71 4.68
N VAL A 327 -27.71 19.28 5.95
CA VAL A 327 -29.01 19.34 6.67
C VAL A 327 -29.54 20.78 6.71
N ALA A 328 -28.70 21.75 7.10
CA ALA A 328 -29.09 23.15 7.18
C ALA A 328 -29.51 23.71 5.81
N LEU A 329 -28.75 23.42 4.77
CA LEU A 329 -29.06 23.85 3.39
C LEU A 329 -30.33 23.19 2.84
N LEU A 330 -30.52 21.87 3.09
CA LEU A 330 -31.74 21.16 2.70
C LEU A 330 -32.95 21.68 3.45
N LEU A 331 -32.85 21.97 4.72
CA LEU A 331 -33.90 22.56 5.53
C LEU A 331 -34.32 23.93 4.96
N ALA A 332 -33.35 24.80 4.67
CA ALA A 332 -33.63 26.12 4.08
C ALA A 332 -34.31 25.99 2.70
N LYS A 333 -33.81 25.06 1.86
CA LYS A 333 -34.40 24.79 0.54
C LYS A 333 -35.83 24.27 0.63
N PHE A 334 -36.08 23.28 1.50
CA PHE A 334 -37.41 22.67 1.62
C PHE A 334 -38.41 23.60 2.27
N LEU A 335 -38.02 24.40 3.27
CA LEU A 335 -38.89 25.41 3.87
C LEU A 335 -39.35 26.47 2.84
N ARG A 336 -38.48 26.86 1.89
CA ARG A 336 -38.92 27.74 0.77
C ARG A 336 -39.98 27.11 -0.12
N LYS A 337 -40.05 25.78 -0.19
CA LYS A 337 -41.09 25.03 -0.95
C LYS A 337 -42.26 24.59 -0.09
N ALA A 338 -42.31 24.97 1.18
CA ALA A 338 -43.41 24.61 2.08
C ALA A 338 -44.80 25.04 1.56
N PRO A 339 -44.99 26.25 0.94
CA PRO A 339 -46.26 26.61 0.35
C PRO A 339 -46.73 25.64 -0.74
N GLU A 340 -45.84 25.23 -1.65
CA GLU A 340 -46.15 24.25 -2.72
C GLU A 340 -46.51 22.89 -2.11
N ALA A 341 -45.81 22.42 -1.09
CA ALA A 341 -46.14 21.19 -0.39
C ALA A 341 -47.50 21.29 0.32
N GLY A 342 -47.85 22.45 0.88
CA GLY A 342 -49.13 22.73 1.49
C GLY A 342 -50.30 22.63 0.48
N VAL A 343 -50.16 23.23 -0.70
CA VAL A 343 -51.15 23.13 -1.80
C VAL A 343 -51.35 21.70 -2.25
N ARG A 344 -50.26 20.96 -2.46
CA ARG A 344 -50.34 19.54 -2.85
C ARG A 344 -51.06 18.69 -1.81
N ARG A 345 -50.82 18.96 -0.53
CA ARG A 345 -51.54 18.28 0.55
C ARG A 345 -53.03 18.62 0.58
N ALA A 346 -53.37 19.87 0.33
CA ALA A 346 -54.78 20.28 0.20
C ALA A 346 -55.50 19.60 -0.97
N LEU A 347 -54.76 19.30 -2.06
CA LEU A 347 -55.24 18.53 -3.21
C LEU A 347 -55.21 16.99 -3.00
N GLY A 348 -54.90 16.51 -1.78
CA GLY A 348 -55.03 15.09 -1.43
C GLY A 348 -53.69 14.30 -1.39
N ALA A 349 -52.51 14.94 -1.56
CA ALA A 349 -51.25 14.23 -1.42
C ALA A 349 -51.01 13.78 0.02
N SER A 350 -50.62 12.51 0.20
CA SER A 350 -50.29 11.96 1.51
C SER A 350 -48.96 12.52 2.07
N ARG A 351 -48.80 12.50 3.41
CA ARG A 351 -47.54 12.89 4.07
C ARG A 351 -46.37 12.04 3.57
N SER A 352 -46.60 10.73 3.40
CA SER A 352 -45.61 9.80 2.88
C SER A 352 -45.17 10.15 1.47
N ALA A 353 -46.07 10.57 0.59
CA ALA A 353 -45.75 10.96 -0.79
C ALA A 353 -44.79 12.18 -0.82
N ILE A 354 -45.07 13.20 0.03
CA ILE A 354 -44.21 14.39 0.15
C ILE A 354 -42.88 14.03 0.77
N PHE A 355 -42.85 13.23 1.83
CA PHE A 355 -41.64 12.74 2.45
C PHE A 355 -40.75 12.00 1.44
N THR A 356 -41.28 11.00 0.75
CA THR A 356 -40.57 10.19 -0.26
C THR A 356 -40.06 11.07 -1.41
N GLN A 357 -40.82 12.05 -1.87
CA GLN A 357 -40.39 12.98 -2.92
C GLN A 357 -39.11 13.74 -2.49
N HIS A 358 -39.12 14.33 -1.29
CA HIS A 358 -37.97 15.09 -0.80
C HIS A 358 -36.78 14.20 -0.46
N LEU A 359 -37.03 12.97 -0.03
CA LEU A 359 -35.96 11.99 0.20
C LEU A 359 -35.28 11.58 -1.11
N ILE A 360 -36.07 11.37 -2.19
CA ILE A 360 -35.50 11.10 -3.53
C ILE A 360 -34.76 12.32 -4.06
N GLU A 361 -35.24 13.53 -3.78
CA GLU A 361 -34.50 14.76 -4.11
C GLU A 361 -33.12 14.79 -3.41
N SER A 362 -33.07 14.45 -2.11
CA SER A 362 -31.80 14.34 -1.36
C SER A 362 -30.90 13.25 -1.94
N ALA A 363 -31.44 12.06 -2.27
CA ALA A 363 -30.67 10.99 -2.89
C ALA A 363 -30.09 11.41 -4.25
N THR A 364 -30.84 12.18 -5.04
CA THR A 364 -30.35 12.70 -6.33
C THR A 364 -29.17 13.66 -6.14
N ILE A 365 -29.23 14.52 -5.10
CA ILE A 365 -28.10 15.38 -4.71
C ILE A 365 -26.91 14.52 -4.29
N GLY A 366 -27.15 13.44 -3.54
CA GLY A 366 -26.13 12.48 -3.14
C GLY A 366 -25.41 11.82 -4.31
N ILE A 367 -26.16 11.37 -5.33
CA ILE A 367 -25.56 10.76 -6.53
C ILE A 367 -24.67 11.77 -7.26
N ILE A 368 -25.16 12.98 -7.50
CA ILE A 368 -24.40 14.04 -8.18
C ILE A 368 -23.17 14.42 -7.34
N GLY A 369 -23.35 14.60 -6.02
CA GLY A 369 -22.27 14.87 -5.08
C GLY A 369 -21.25 13.74 -4.99
N GLY A 370 -21.70 12.48 -5.05
CA GLY A 370 -20.83 11.31 -5.06
C GLY A 370 -19.95 11.24 -6.30
N VAL A 371 -20.50 11.47 -7.48
CA VAL A 371 -19.73 11.53 -8.72
C VAL A 371 -18.69 12.66 -8.67
N ALA A 372 -19.10 13.85 -8.21
CA ALA A 372 -18.17 14.96 -8.02
C ALA A 372 -17.12 14.64 -6.91
N GLY A 373 -17.52 13.93 -5.86
CA GLY A 373 -16.65 13.47 -4.79
C GLY A 373 -15.59 12.49 -5.24
N ILE A 374 -15.92 11.55 -6.14
CA ILE A 374 -14.96 10.65 -6.79
C ILE A 374 -13.90 11.47 -7.53
N PHE A 375 -14.33 12.47 -8.30
CA PHE A 375 -13.38 13.34 -9.02
C PHE A 375 -12.45 14.08 -8.07
N LEU A 376 -12.98 14.62 -6.96
CA LEU A 376 -12.17 15.25 -5.92
C LEU A 376 -11.24 14.25 -5.21
N ALA A 377 -11.66 13.01 -4.99
CA ALA A 377 -10.81 11.98 -4.42
C ALA A 377 -9.63 11.63 -5.34
N ILE A 378 -9.88 11.49 -6.64
CA ILE A 378 -8.82 11.26 -7.65
C ILE A 378 -7.84 12.45 -7.67
N LEU A 379 -8.33 13.68 -7.62
CA LEU A 379 -7.47 14.88 -7.52
C LEU A 379 -6.67 14.89 -6.22
N GLY A 380 -7.29 14.52 -5.10
CA GLY A 380 -6.63 14.41 -3.80
C GLY A 380 -5.49 13.39 -3.81
N LEU A 381 -5.74 12.18 -4.32
CA LEU A 381 -4.73 11.13 -4.49
C LEU A 381 -3.59 11.57 -5.42
N SER A 382 -3.94 12.25 -6.54
CA SER A 382 -2.94 12.80 -7.47
C SER A 382 -2.09 13.92 -6.83
N GLY A 383 -2.72 14.75 -5.99
CA GLY A 383 -2.03 15.79 -5.22
C GLY A 383 -1.05 15.20 -4.20
N ILE A 384 -1.45 14.14 -3.48
CA ILE A 384 -0.57 13.42 -2.55
C ILE A 384 0.63 12.84 -3.31
N ARG A 385 0.40 12.20 -4.47
CA ARG A 385 1.48 11.69 -5.34
C ARG A 385 2.47 12.78 -5.73
N TYR A 386 1.98 13.92 -6.15
CA TYR A 386 2.83 15.05 -6.55
C TYR A 386 3.66 15.60 -5.38
N LEU A 387 3.07 15.71 -4.19
CA LEU A 387 3.74 16.21 -2.99
C LEU A 387 4.74 15.21 -2.40
N ALA A 388 4.52 13.91 -2.58
CA ALA A 388 5.42 12.87 -2.10
C ALA A 388 6.74 12.77 -2.89
N MET A 389 6.95 13.61 -3.93
CA MET A 389 8.21 13.78 -4.67
C MET A 389 8.91 12.46 -5.06
N GLY A 390 8.17 11.48 -5.58
CA GLY A 390 8.75 10.21 -6.03
C GLY A 390 9.09 9.21 -4.91
N GLN A 391 8.75 9.50 -3.66
CA GLN A 391 8.88 8.52 -2.56
C GLN A 391 7.73 7.49 -2.55
N ILE A 392 6.69 7.72 -3.32
CA ILE A 392 5.50 6.87 -3.41
C ILE A 392 5.09 6.76 -4.89
N ASP A 393 5.79 5.95 -5.66
CA ASP A 393 5.51 5.79 -7.10
C ASP A 393 4.29 4.90 -7.34
N THR A 394 3.98 3.99 -6.41
CA THR A 394 2.83 3.07 -6.46
C THR A 394 1.66 3.54 -5.58
N LEU A 395 1.23 4.81 -5.73
CA LEU A 395 0.01 5.24 -5.02
C LEU A 395 -1.23 4.54 -5.57
N PRO A 396 -2.15 4.18 -4.65
CA PRO A 396 -3.37 3.49 -4.98
C PRO A 396 -4.17 4.26 -6.03
N THR A 397 -4.48 3.60 -7.11
CA THR A 397 -5.55 4.01 -8.01
C THR A 397 -6.89 3.59 -7.39
N MET A 398 -7.87 4.47 -7.49
CA MET A 398 -9.20 4.16 -7.01
C MET A 398 -9.81 3.05 -7.88
N ASP A 399 -9.96 1.85 -7.33
CA ASP A 399 -10.57 0.73 -8.03
C ASP A 399 -12.10 0.90 -8.14
N TRP A 400 -12.76 0.07 -8.94
CA TRP A 400 -14.20 0.14 -9.16
C TRP A 400 -14.99 -0.09 -7.87
N VAL A 401 -14.48 -0.87 -6.93
CA VAL A 401 -15.13 -1.16 -5.63
C VAL A 401 -15.16 0.11 -4.79
N MET A 402 -14.05 0.86 -4.76
CA MET A 402 -13.96 2.16 -4.07
C MET A 402 -14.86 3.21 -4.71
N MET A 403 -14.97 3.22 -6.05
CA MET A 403 -15.90 4.13 -6.74
C MET A 403 -17.36 3.86 -6.38
N VAL A 404 -17.76 2.59 -6.33
CA VAL A 404 -19.11 2.19 -5.91
C VAL A 404 -19.35 2.53 -4.44
N ALA A 405 -18.35 2.29 -3.57
CA ALA A 405 -18.42 2.64 -2.16
C ALA A 405 -18.58 4.16 -1.96
N ALA A 406 -17.88 4.99 -2.75
CA ALA A 406 -18.01 6.45 -2.70
C ALA A 406 -19.43 6.93 -3.04
N ILE A 407 -20.03 6.37 -4.09
CA ILE A 407 -21.41 6.68 -4.48
C ILE A 407 -22.38 6.21 -3.37
N GLY A 408 -22.19 5.00 -2.84
CA GLY A 408 -22.97 4.47 -1.73
C GLY A 408 -22.90 5.37 -0.50
N LEU A 409 -21.70 5.78 -0.10
CA LEU A 409 -21.47 6.69 1.01
C LEU A 409 -22.15 8.05 0.79
N ALA A 410 -22.05 8.61 -0.41
CA ALA A 410 -22.70 9.88 -0.77
C ALA A 410 -24.21 9.77 -0.69
N ILE A 411 -24.81 8.68 -1.15
CA ILE A 411 -26.27 8.45 -1.07
C ILE A 411 -26.69 8.34 0.40
N VAL A 412 -25.98 7.55 1.21
CA VAL A 412 -26.28 7.41 2.64
C VAL A 412 -26.17 8.75 3.35
N ALA A 413 -25.08 9.48 3.13
CA ALA A 413 -24.86 10.80 3.72
C ALA A 413 -25.99 11.79 3.33
N SER A 414 -26.38 11.81 2.07
CA SER A 414 -27.44 12.70 1.58
C SER A 414 -28.84 12.32 2.08
N LEU A 415 -29.12 11.02 2.23
CA LEU A 415 -30.36 10.54 2.83
C LEU A 415 -30.43 10.91 4.32
N LEU A 416 -29.36 10.74 5.06
CA LEU A 416 -29.27 11.17 6.46
C LEU A 416 -29.46 12.68 6.58
N ALA A 417 -28.79 13.47 5.73
CA ALA A 417 -28.96 14.92 5.69
C ALA A 417 -30.39 15.35 5.33
N GLY A 418 -31.04 14.63 4.41
CA GLY A 418 -32.39 14.92 3.93
C GLY A 418 -33.52 14.44 4.82
N PHE A 419 -33.26 13.47 5.70
CA PHE A 419 -34.26 12.80 6.51
C PHE A 419 -35.06 13.78 7.38
N TYR A 420 -34.36 14.55 8.23
CA TYR A 420 -35.00 15.52 9.13
C TYR A 420 -35.72 16.64 8.36
N PRO A 421 -35.13 17.33 7.37
CA PRO A 421 -35.81 18.32 6.56
C PRO A 421 -37.05 17.77 5.84
N ALA A 422 -36.99 16.59 5.25
CA ALA A 422 -38.12 15.95 4.57
C ALA A 422 -39.25 15.61 5.54
N LEU A 423 -38.91 15.11 6.74
CA LEU A 423 -39.88 14.84 7.80
C LEU A 423 -40.60 16.12 8.23
N LYS A 424 -39.85 17.19 8.49
CA LYS A 424 -40.37 18.50 8.92
C LYS A 424 -41.37 19.07 7.92
N ILE A 425 -41.05 19.02 6.61
CA ILE A 425 -41.93 19.59 5.59
C ILE A 425 -43.16 18.72 5.35
N SER A 426 -43.06 17.40 5.46
CA SER A 426 -44.20 16.48 5.31
C SER A 426 -45.29 16.67 6.38
N GLN A 427 -44.90 17.20 7.56
CA GLN A 427 -45.79 17.46 8.70
C GLN A 427 -46.41 18.87 8.69
N THR A 428 -46.06 19.74 7.72
CA THR A 428 -46.57 21.10 7.65
C THR A 428 -48.07 21.14 7.44
N ASN A 429 -48.79 21.95 8.20
CA ASN A 429 -50.24 22.11 8.11
C ASN A 429 -50.60 22.96 6.89
N PRO A 430 -51.51 22.47 5.97
CA PRO A 430 -51.94 23.21 4.78
C PRO A 430 -52.57 24.57 5.09
N SER A 431 -53.30 24.68 6.22
CA SER A 431 -54.03 25.87 6.60
C SER A 431 -53.17 27.12 6.87
N ILE A 432 -51.88 26.94 7.21
CA ILE A 432 -50.98 28.05 7.50
C ILE A 432 -50.61 28.83 6.24
N TYR A 433 -50.51 28.13 5.10
CA TYR A 433 -50.07 28.73 3.84
C TYR A 433 -51.20 29.09 2.88
N LEU A 434 -52.45 28.66 3.18
CA LEU A 434 -53.64 29.05 2.43
C LEU A 434 -54.24 30.37 2.94
N LYS A 435 -53.85 30.86 4.15
CA LYS A 435 -54.33 32.13 4.74
C LYS A 435 -53.52 33.37 4.35
N THR A 436 -52.42 33.22 3.66
CA THR A 436 -51.46 34.30 3.33
C THR A 436 -51.50 34.71 1.84
N GLN A 437 -52.58 34.44 1.15
CA GLN A 437 -52.91 35.05 -0.16
C GLN A 437 -54.06 36.03 -0.03
#